data_2a14710b510c0bc12fc51f8b8b23395f
#
_entry.id   2a14710b510c0bc12fc51f8b8b23395f
#
_cell.length_a   1.000
_cell.length_b   1.000
_cell.length_c   1.000
_cell.angle_alpha   90.00
_cell.angle_beta   90.00
_cell.angle_gamma   90.00
#
_symmetry.space_group_name_H-M   'P 1'
#
loop_
_entity.id
_entity.type
_entity.pdbx_description
1 polymer ?
#
loop_
_entity_poly.entity_id
_entity_poly.type
_entity_poly.pdbx_seq_one_letter_code
_entity_poly.pdbx_strand_id
1 'polypeptide(L)'
;MSLKHAVLALIVERRGYGYELVQRFEERVGPGWRLNPSAVYPALDQLERGGLATSAVRRGGTHRSPRVVYAPTAAGEAALDAWLGATGAPPEPIRADLHLRIAFAREEHRAALAEQLAADEQACEELLACYPRPHAESGGAVLLDDAVVTRLRAELAWLARARAAVAGEEG
;
A
#
# COMPACT_ATOMS: atom_id res chain seq x y z
N MET A 1 -1.24 -6.48 1.52
CA MET A 1 -0.69 -6.13 0.17
C MET A 1 0.59 -6.92 -0.08
N SER A 2 0.72 -7.55 -1.23
CA SER A 2 1.96 -8.30 -1.54
C SER A 2 2.98 -7.39 -2.23
N LEU A 3 3.76 -6.66 -1.44
CA LEU A 3 4.84 -5.81 -1.92
C LEU A 3 5.81 -6.56 -2.86
N LYS A 4 6.08 -7.83 -2.56
CA LYS A 4 6.91 -8.69 -3.39
C LYS A 4 6.39 -8.79 -4.83
N HIS A 5 5.08 -8.97 -5.03
CA HIS A 5 4.50 -9.04 -6.37
C HIS A 5 4.46 -7.68 -7.08
N ALA A 6 4.27 -6.58 -6.35
CA ALA A 6 4.37 -5.25 -6.92
C ALA A 6 5.79 -4.93 -7.42
N VAL A 7 6.81 -5.27 -6.62
CA VAL A 7 8.22 -5.13 -7.03
C VAL A 7 8.54 -6.03 -8.22
N LEU A 8 8.02 -7.27 -8.24
CA LEU A 8 8.16 -8.19 -9.37
C LEU A 8 7.53 -7.61 -10.65
N ALA A 9 6.33 -7.06 -10.57
CA ALA A 9 5.67 -6.41 -11.70
C ALA A 9 6.52 -5.28 -12.30
N LEU A 10 7.09 -4.43 -11.45
CA LEU A 10 7.95 -3.33 -11.89
C LEU A 10 9.22 -3.80 -12.61
N ILE A 11 9.86 -4.88 -12.15
CA ILE A 11 11.06 -5.41 -12.83
C ILE A 11 10.72 -6.20 -14.11
N VAL A 12 9.52 -6.80 -14.19
CA VAL A 12 9.01 -7.42 -15.42
C VAL A 12 8.73 -6.38 -16.48
N GLU A 13 8.08 -5.27 -16.14
CA GLU A 13 7.86 -4.16 -17.07
C GLU A 13 9.19 -3.59 -17.61
N ARG A 14 10.14 -3.38 -16.72
CA ARG A 14 11.48 -2.90 -17.07
C ARG A 14 12.45 -3.19 -15.93
N ARG A 15 13.51 -3.93 -16.22
CA ARG A 15 14.66 -4.06 -15.32
C ARG A 15 15.13 -2.70 -14.82
N GLY A 16 15.58 -2.61 -13.56
CA GLY A 16 15.96 -1.35 -12.96
C GLY A 16 16.71 -1.49 -11.65
N TYR A 17 17.09 -0.38 -11.08
CA TYR A 17 17.74 -0.28 -9.77
C TYR A 17 16.69 -0.16 -8.67
N GLY A 18 16.98 -0.64 -7.47
CA GLY A 18 16.03 -0.58 -6.35
C GLY A 18 15.44 0.83 -6.10
N TYR A 19 16.24 1.88 -6.25
CA TYR A 19 15.77 3.26 -6.13
C TYR A 19 14.75 3.67 -7.22
N GLU A 20 14.99 3.27 -8.49
CA GLU A 20 14.07 3.55 -9.59
C GLU A 20 12.73 2.84 -9.40
N LEU A 21 12.73 1.67 -8.75
CA LEU A 21 11.51 0.92 -8.49
C LEU A 21 10.59 1.65 -7.52
N VAL A 22 11.14 2.37 -6.52
CA VAL A 22 10.36 3.22 -5.61
C VAL A 22 9.63 4.31 -6.38
N GLN A 23 10.34 5.06 -7.21
CA GLN A 23 9.76 6.15 -8.01
C GLN A 23 8.68 5.63 -8.96
N ARG A 24 8.96 4.56 -9.69
CA ARG A 24 8.00 3.96 -10.63
C ARG A 24 6.78 3.39 -9.94
N PHE A 25 6.93 2.89 -8.70
CA PHE A 25 5.81 2.46 -7.89
C PHE A 25 4.90 3.65 -7.56
N GLU A 26 5.47 4.73 -7.03
CA GLU A 26 4.72 5.94 -6.66
C GLU A 26 4.01 6.57 -7.87
N GLU A 27 4.70 6.63 -9.02
CA GLU A 27 4.11 7.08 -10.28
C GLU A 27 2.93 6.22 -10.74
N ARG A 28 2.98 4.90 -10.44
CA ARG A 28 1.98 3.93 -10.91
C ARG A 28 0.74 3.85 -10.01
N VAL A 29 0.93 3.94 -8.70
CA VAL A 29 -0.12 3.66 -7.70
C VAL A 29 -0.63 4.92 -7.00
N GLY A 30 -0.02 6.06 -7.24
CA GLY A 30 -0.46 7.35 -6.71
C GLY A 30 0.02 7.66 -5.29
N PRO A 31 -0.28 8.89 -4.79
CA PRO A 31 0.33 9.45 -3.58
C PRO A 31 -0.09 8.78 -2.27
N GLY A 32 -1.21 8.06 -2.27
CA GLY A 32 -1.70 7.35 -1.07
C GLY A 32 -1.00 6.03 -0.79
N TRP A 33 -0.14 5.57 -1.71
CA TRP A 33 0.60 4.34 -1.58
C TRP A 33 2.09 4.63 -1.49
N ARG A 34 2.53 5.14 -0.35
CA ARG A 34 3.96 5.39 -0.14
C ARG A 34 4.69 4.07 0.06
N LEU A 35 5.56 3.75 -0.88
CA LEU A 35 6.47 2.62 -0.73
C LEU A 35 7.64 3.03 0.16
N ASN A 36 7.77 2.37 1.32
CA ASN A 36 8.96 2.57 2.14
C ASN A 36 10.18 2.03 1.37
N PRO A 37 11.17 2.88 1.01
CA PRO A 37 12.36 2.45 0.29
C PRO A 37 13.10 1.30 0.96
N SER A 38 13.10 1.26 2.30
CA SER A 38 13.75 0.19 3.08
C SER A 38 13.05 -1.18 2.92
N ALA A 39 11.80 -1.22 2.49
CA ALA A 39 11.06 -2.47 2.27
C ALA A 39 11.30 -3.08 0.88
N VAL A 40 11.80 -2.29 -0.08
CA VAL A 40 12.05 -2.75 -1.46
C VAL A 40 13.19 -3.76 -1.52
N TYR A 41 14.29 -3.48 -0.82
CA TYR A 41 15.46 -4.37 -0.85
C TYR A 41 15.18 -5.75 -0.24
N PRO A 42 14.52 -5.89 0.92
CA PRO A 42 14.07 -7.20 1.39
C PRO A 42 13.14 -7.93 0.42
N ALA A 43 12.28 -7.22 -0.30
CA ALA A 43 11.42 -7.83 -1.32
C ALA A 43 12.23 -8.34 -2.51
N LEU A 44 13.23 -7.57 -2.98
CA LEU A 44 14.16 -7.99 -4.04
C LEU A 44 14.97 -9.21 -3.62
N ASP A 45 15.50 -9.24 -2.40
CA ASP A 45 16.22 -10.40 -1.84
C ASP A 45 15.33 -11.65 -1.77
N GLN A 46 14.05 -11.49 -1.44
CA GLN A 46 13.10 -12.60 -1.44
C GLN A 46 12.83 -13.12 -2.86
N LEU A 47 12.74 -12.22 -3.85
CA LEU A 47 12.57 -12.58 -5.24
C LEU A 47 13.79 -13.34 -5.78
N GLU A 48 15.00 -12.89 -5.46
CA GLU A 48 16.24 -13.58 -5.86
C GLU A 48 16.35 -14.96 -5.20
N ARG A 49 16.16 -15.04 -3.88
CA ARG A 49 16.16 -16.33 -3.16
C ARG A 49 15.11 -17.30 -3.67
N GLY A 50 13.97 -16.79 -4.13
CA GLY A 50 12.91 -17.57 -4.75
C GLY A 50 13.15 -17.90 -6.22
N GLY A 51 14.26 -17.47 -6.82
CA GLY A 51 14.56 -17.67 -8.24
C GLY A 51 13.65 -16.91 -9.20
N LEU A 52 12.91 -15.92 -8.70
CA LEU A 52 11.97 -15.11 -9.49
C LEU A 52 12.62 -13.86 -10.10
N ALA A 53 13.76 -13.44 -9.57
CA ALA A 53 14.58 -12.36 -10.08
C ALA A 53 16.05 -12.72 -10.05
N THR A 54 16.83 -11.99 -10.85
CA THR A 54 18.30 -12.03 -10.84
C THR A 54 18.83 -10.62 -10.67
N SER A 55 20.00 -10.48 -10.06
CA SER A 55 20.70 -9.21 -9.97
C SER A 55 22.04 -9.25 -10.70
N ALA A 56 22.45 -8.12 -11.25
CA ALA A 56 23.76 -7.93 -11.86
C ALA A 56 24.34 -6.57 -11.47
N VAL A 57 25.60 -6.59 -11.05
CA VAL A 57 26.34 -5.35 -10.79
C VAL A 57 26.71 -4.68 -12.11
N ARG A 58 26.17 -3.49 -12.36
CA ARG A 58 26.61 -2.65 -13.46
C ARG A 58 27.60 -1.61 -12.95
N ARG A 59 28.80 -1.64 -13.49
CA ARG A 59 29.79 -0.58 -13.27
C ARG A 59 29.35 0.63 -14.09
N GLY A 60 29.08 1.74 -13.41
CA GLY A 60 28.94 3.04 -14.07
C GLY A 60 30.28 3.47 -14.70
N GLY A 61 30.24 4.35 -15.71
CA GLY A 61 31.48 4.94 -16.27
C GLY A 61 32.35 5.58 -15.16
N THR A 62 33.52 6.04 -15.51
CA THR A 62 34.73 6.37 -14.72
C THR A 62 34.56 7.11 -13.37
N HIS A 63 33.33 7.58 -13.02
CA HIS A 63 33.07 8.33 -11.79
C HIS A 63 31.74 7.94 -11.09
N ARG A 64 31.11 6.80 -11.41
CA ARG A 64 29.86 6.37 -10.76
C ARG A 64 30.04 5.07 -9.98
N SER A 65 29.54 5.05 -8.75
CA SER A 65 29.49 3.85 -7.91
C SER A 65 28.79 2.69 -8.62
N PRO A 66 29.22 1.44 -8.40
CA PRO A 66 28.56 0.25 -8.93
C PRO A 66 27.09 0.23 -8.49
N ARG A 67 26.18 -0.12 -9.39
CA ARG A 67 24.75 -0.22 -9.11
C ARG A 67 24.27 -1.63 -9.41
N VAL A 68 23.38 -2.14 -8.55
CA VAL A 68 22.76 -3.46 -8.75
C VAL A 68 21.49 -3.27 -9.56
N VAL A 69 21.43 -3.89 -10.74
CA VAL A 69 20.24 -3.93 -11.60
C VAL A 69 19.54 -5.26 -11.40
N TYR A 70 18.25 -5.22 -11.16
CA TYR A 70 17.38 -6.38 -11.02
C TYR A 70 16.60 -6.62 -12.31
N ALA A 71 16.46 -7.88 -12.66
CA ALA A 71 15.70 -8.34 -13.82
C ALA A 71 14.87 -9.58 -13.45
N PRO A 72 13.70 -9.81 -14.07
CA PRO A 72 12.91 -11.00 -13.82
C PRO A 72 13.60 -12.24 -14.43
N THR A 73 13.22 -13.41 -13.93
CA THR A 73 13.45 -14.69 -14.58
C THR A 73 12.18 -15.14 -15.29
N ALA A 74 12.24 -16.15 -16.16
CA ALA A 74 11.05 -16.76 -16.74
C ALA A 74 10.08 -17.30 -15.66
N ALA A 75 10.62 -17.83 -14.56
CA ALA A 75 9.83 -18.24 -13.40
C ALA A 75 9.17 -17.05 -12.71
N GLY A 76 9.84 -15.88 -12.67
CA GLY A 76 9.30 -14.66 -12.14
C GLY A 76 8.13 -14.13 -12.99
N GLU A 77 8.27 -14.11 -14.30
CA GLU A 77 7.19 -13.73 -15.22
C GLU A 77 5.97 -14.64 -15.05
N ALA A 78 6.15 -15.95 -15.03
CA ALA A 78 5.07 -16.92 -14.80
C ALA A 78 4.41 -16.74 -13.41
N ALA A 79 5.20 -16.44 -12.38
CA ALA A 79 4.67 -16.18 -11.03
C ALA A 79 3.85 -14.88 -10.97
N LEU A 80 4.26 -13.85 -11.73
CA LEU A 80 3.50 -12.61 -11.86
C LEU A 80 2.17 -12.86 -12.56
N ASP A 81 2.16 -13.58 -13.68
CA ASP A 81 0.95 -13.92 -14.42
C ASP A 81 -0.03 -14.72 -13.56
N ALA A 82 0.46 -15.69 -12.82
CA ALA A 82 -0.35 -16.46 -11.88
C ALA A 82 -0.95 -15.58 -10.78
N TRP A 83 -0.20 -14.61 -10.25
CA TRP A 83 -0.70 -13.69 -9.23
C TRP A 83 -1.73 -12.70 -9.78
N LEU A 84 -1.52 -12.19 -11.00
CA LEU A 84 -2.47 -11.28 -11.66
C LEU A 84 -3.78 -11.98 -12.02
N GLY A 85 -3.71 -13.27 -12.38
CA GLY A 85 -4.90 -14.09 -12.69
C GLY A 85 -5.56 -14.73 -11.48
N ALA A 86 -4.98 -14.61 -10.27
CA ALA A 86 -5.54 -15.23 -9.08
C ALA A 86 -6.83 -14.52 -8.63
N THR A 87 -7.83 -15.31 -8.25
CA THR A 87 -9.02 -14.78 -7.55
C THR A 87 -8.62 -14.33 -6.15
N GLY A 88 -9.02 -13.11 -5.79
CA GLY A 88 -8.70 -12.54 -4.48
C GLY A 88 -9.30 -13.33 -3.31
N ALA A 89 -8.67 -13.24 -2.15
CA ALA A 89 -9.27 -13.68 -0.89
C ALA A 89 -10.53 -12.84 -0.58
N PRO A 90 -11.49 -13.39 0.18
CA PRO A 90 -12.63 -12.61 0.67
C PRO A 90 -12.15 -11.33 1.36
N PRO A 91 -12.89 -10.23 1.26
CA PRO A 91 -12.52 -8.99 1.94
C PRO A 91 -12.49 -9.22 3.46
N GLU A 92 -11.39 -8.86 4.10
CA GLU A 92 -11.31 -8.84 5.56
C GLU A 92 -12.04 -7.62 6.11
N PRO A 93 -12.64 -7.74 7.33
CA PRO A 93 -13.22 -6.59 8.00
C PRO A 93 -12.20 -5.48 8.16
N ILE A 94 -12.58 -4.27 7.80
CA ILE A 94 -11.73 -3.08 7.96
C ILE A 94 -11.54 -2.86 9.47
N ARG A 95 -10.28 -2.71 9.91
CA ARG A 95 -9.95 -2.42 11.32
C ARG A 95 -10.59 -3.39 12.33
N ALA A 96 -10.53 -4.69 12.06
CA ALA A 96 -11.10 -5.71 12.94
C ALA A 96 -10.69 -5.54 14.42
N ASP A 97 -9.44 -5.17 14.69
CA ASP A 97 -8.95 -4.90 16.05
C ASP A 97 -9.70 -3.72 16.71
N LEU A 98 -9.90 -2.62 16.00
CA LEU A 98 -10.63 -1.45 16.51
C LEU A 98 -12.09 -1.78 16.81
N HIS A 99 -12.76 -2.55 15.94
CA HIS A 99 -14.12 -3.03 16.18
C HIS A 99 -14.21 -3.86 17.46
N LEU A 100 -13.28 -4.77 17.68
CA LEU A 100 -13.22 -5.58 18.90
C LEU A 100 -12.96 -4.70 20.13
N ARG A 101 -12.04 -3.75 20.05
CA ARG A 101 -11.77 -2.81 21.15
C ARG A 101 -13.00 -1.99 21.54
N ILE A 102 -13.76 -1.52 20.56
CA ILE A 102 -15.02 -0.79 20.82
C ILE A 102 -16.06 -1.74 21.45
N ALA A 103 -16.23 -2.96 20.90
CA ALA A 103 -17.22 -3.91 21.37
C ALA A 103 -16.97 -4.39 22.82
N PHE A 104 -15.72 -4.43 23.26
CA PHE A 104 -15.31 -4.88 24.60
C PHE A 104 -14.88 -3.72 25.51
N ALA A 105 -15.05 -2.46 25.08
CA ALA A 105 -14.70 -1.29 25.89
C ALA A 105 -15.60 -1.19 27.13
N ARG A 106 -14.97 -0.87 28.26
CA ARG A 106 -15.65 -0.48 29.50
C ARG A 106 -15.56 1.06 29.66
N GLU A 107 -16.27 1.60 30.65
CA GLU A 107 -16.35 3.05 30.88
C GLU A 107 -14.95 3.69 30.95
N GLU A 108 -14.03 3.07 31.69
CA GLU A 108 -12.66 3.57 31.84
C GLU A 108 -11.84 3.65 30.54
N HIS A 109 -12.29 2.97 29.44
CA HIS A 109 -11.59 2.96 28.14
C HIS A 109 -12.16 3.99 27.15
N ARG A 110 -13.34 4.59 27.43
CA ARG A 110 -14.06 5.44 26.48
C ARG A 110 -13.25 6.67 26.06
N ALA A 111 -12.64 7.37 27.02
CA ALA A 111 -11.84 8.55 26.71
C ALA A 111 -10.68 8.24 25.75
N ALA A 112 -9.91 7.19 26.05
CA ALA A 112 -8.79 6.79 25.20
C ALA A 112 -9.23 6.31 23.81
N LEU A 113 -10.39 5.64 23.71
CA LEU A 113 -10.97 5.25 22.43
C LEU A 113 -11.47 6.44 21.63
N ALA A 114 -12.09 7.44 22.26
CA ALA A 114 -12.53 8.66 21.60
C ALA A 114 -11.35 9.45 21.03
N GLU A 115 -10.25 9.56 21.78
CA GLU A 115 -9.00 10.17 21.30
C GLU A 115 -8.41 9.40 20.10
N GLN A 116 -8.38 8.06 20.17
CA GLN A 116 -7.91 7.23 19.06
C GLN A 116 -8.76 7.40 17.81
N LEU A 117 -10.10 7.41 17.96
CA LEU A 117 -11.02 7.59 16.84
C LEU A 117 -10.86 8.98 16.20
N ALA A 118 -10.66 10.04 17.01
CA ALA A 118 -10.40 11.39 16.50
C ALA A 118 -9.06 11.46 15.74
N ALA A 119 -8.01 10.82 16.25
CA ALA A 119 -6.72 10.74 15.56
C ALA A 119 -6.82 9.97 14.24
N ASP A 120 -7.63 8.91 14.20
CA ASP A 120 -7.88 8.13 12.98
C ASP A 120 -8.70 8.91 11.95
N GLU A 121 -9.69 9.70 12.38
CA GLU A 121 -10.42 10.65 11.51
C GLU A 121 -9.45 11.63 10.87
N GLN A 122 -8.62 12.29 11.66
CA GLN A 122 -7.63 13.24 11.17
C GLN A 122 -6.68 12.60 10.15
N ALA A 123 -6.16 11.41 10.43
CA ALA A 123 -5.28 10.71 9.52
C ALA A 123 -5.96 10.35 8.19
N CYS A 124 -7.24 9.96 8.23
CA CYS A 124 -8.02 9.70 7.03
C CYS A 124 -8.28 10.98 6.21
N GLU A 125 -8.56 12.11 6.87
CA GLU A 125 -8.75 13.41 6.21
C GLU A 125 -7.46 13.88 5.53
N GLU A 126 -6.33 13.79 6.21
CA GLU A 126 -5.01 14.13 5.66
C GLU A 126 -4.69 13.28 4.45
N LEU A 127 -4.96 11.98 4.52
CA LEU A 127 -4.75 11.08 3.39
C LEU A 127 -5.70 11.41 2.23
N LEU A 128 -6.98 11.70 2.50
CA LEU A 128 -7.95 12.08 1.49
C LEU A 128 -7.56 13.38 0.78
N ALA A 129 -6.96 14.33 1.49
CA ALA A 129 -6.46 15.58 0.91
C ALA A 129 -5.31 15.37 -0.10
N CYS A 130 -4.61 14.22 -0.02
CA CYS A 130 -3.59 13.84 -1.01
C CYS A 130 -4.19 13.40 -2.37
N TYR A 131 -5.52 13.20 -2.44
CA TYR A 131 -6.24 12.80 -3.65
C TYR A 131 -7.19 13.91 -4.15
N PRO A 132 -6.69 15.07 -4.59
CA PRO A 132 -7.54 16.22 -4.92
C PRO A 132 -8.44 16.00 -6.14
N ARG A 133 -8.06 15.08 -7.06
CA ARG A 133 -8.86 14.69 -8.23
C ARG A 133 -8.37 13.35 -8.80
N PRO A 134 -9.23 12.56 -9.45
CA PRO A 134 -8.78 11.39 -10.20
C PRO A 134 -7.82 11.83 -11.32
N HIS A 135 -6.65 11.23 -11.40
CA HIS A 135 -5.72 11.45 -12.51
C HIS A 135 -6.31 10.89 -13.79
N ALA A 136 -6.66 11.77 -14.73
CA ALA A 136 -7.49 11.49 -15.90
C ALA A 136 -6.80 10.68 -17.02
N GLU A 137 -5.57 10.20 -16.88
CA GLU A 137 -4.79 9.76 -18.04
C GLU A 137 -4.45 8.26 -18.14
N SER A 138 -4.79 7.43 -17.16
CA SER A 138 -4.63 5.96 -17.32
C SER A 138 -5.69 5.18 -16.54
N GLY A 139 -6.46 4.33 -17.24
CA GLY A 139 -7.63 3.64 -16.69
C GLY A 139 -7.40 2.88 -15.39
N GLY A 140 -6.23 2.29 -15.16
CA GLY A 140 -5.90 1.57 -13.93
C GLY A 140 -5.64 2.47 -12.73
N ALA A 141 -4.95 3.60 -12.91
CA ALA A 141 -4.66 4.55 -11.84
C ALA A 141 -5.94 5.25 -11.36
N VAL A 142 -6.84 5.61 -12.27
CA VAL A 142 -8.15 6.19 -11.94
C VAL A 142 -8.97 5.25 -11.07
N LEU A 143 -9.00 3.96 -11.38
CA LEU A 143 -9.73 2.96 -10.58
C LEU A 143 -9.12 2.78 -9.18
N LEU A 144 -7.79 2.85 -9.05
CA LEU A 144 -7.11 2.77 -7.76
C LEU A 144 -7.41 4.00 -6.90
N ASP A 145 -7.31 5.20 -7.46
CA ASP A 145 -7.61 6.45 -6.76
C ASP A 145 -9.08 6.50 -6.33
N ASP A 146 -10.01 6.13 -7.20
CA ASP A 146 -11.42 6.06 -6.88
C ASP A 146 -11.72 5.06 -5.77
N ALA A 147 -11.11 3.88 -5.80
CA ALA A 147 -11.25 2.88 -4.75
C ALA A 147 -10.73 3.39 -3.40
N VAL A 148 -9.57 4.06 -3.38
CA VAL A 148 -9.00 4.63 -2.16
C VAL A 148 -9.87 5.76 -1.62
N VAL A 149 -10.29 6.71 -2.46
CA VAL A 149 -11.14 7.83 -2.07
C VAL A 149 -12.49 7.35 -1.54
N THR A 150 -13.13 6.41 -2.22
CA THR A 150 -14.40 5.82 -1.79
C THR A 150 -14.28 5.13 -0.45
N ARG A 151 -13.21 4.35 -0.26
CA ARG A 151 -12.95 3.65 1.01
C ARG A 151 -12.69 4.64 2.15
N LEU A 152 -11.86 5.66 1.95
CA LEU A 152 -11.56 6.68 2.97
C LEU A 152 -12.81 7.45 3.39
N ARG A 153 -13.68 7.81 2.44
CA ARG A 153 -14.97 8.47 2.75
C ARG A 153 -15.90 7.58 3.56
N ALA A 154 -15.99 6.31 3.22
CA ALA A 154 -16.78 5.34 3.98
C ALA A 154 -16.22 5.14 5.39
N GLU A 155 -14.90 5.10 5.53
CA GLU A 155 -14.22 4.97 6.81
C GLU A 155 -14.42 6.20 7.69
N LEU A 156 -14.27 7.42 7.16
CA LEU A 156 -14.58 8.66 7.87
C LEU A 156 -16.01 8.68 8.40
N ALA A 157 -16.98 8.34 7.57
CA ALA A 157 -18.37 8.27 7.97
C ALA A 157 -18.63 7.24 9.08
N TRP A 158 -17.87 6.14 9.10
CA TRP A 158 -17.96 5.14 10.17
C TRP A 158 -17.26 5.60 11.44
N LEU A 159 -16.06 6.19 11.36
CA LEU A 159 -15.30 6.70 12.51
C LEU A 159 -16.10 7.76 13.26
N ALA A 160 -16.73 8.71 12.55
CA ALA A 160 -17.58 9.73 13.14
C ALA A 160 -18.73 9.11 13.96
N ARG A 161 -19.42 8.11 13.43
CA ARG A 161 -20.48 7.39 14.17
C ARG A 161 -19.93 6.62 15.37
N ALA A 162 -18.80 5.93 15.19
CA ALA A 162 -18.16 5.18 16.27
C ALA A 162 -17.74 6.10 17.42
N ARG A 163 -17.22 7.30 17.09
CA ARG A 163 -16.85 8.31 18.09
C ARG A 163 -18.05 8.84 18.85
N ALA A 164 -19.13 9.17 18.16
CA ALA A 164 -20.38 9.60 18.80
C ALA A 164 -20.94 8.53 19.77
N ALA A 165 -20.96 7.27 19.34
CA ALA A 165 -21.40 6.14 20.16
C ALA A 165 -20.49 5.93 21.40
N VAL A 166 -19.17 6.03 21.24
CA VAL A 166 -18.21 5.91 22.36
C VAL A 166 -18.33 7.10 23.32
N ALA A 167 -18.60 8.31 22.81
CA ALA A 167 -18.81 9.49 23.63
C ALA A 167 -20.16 9.49 24.39
N GLY A 168 -21.08 8.60 24.04
CA GLY A 168 -22.42 8.56 24.65
C GLY A 168 -23.35 9.65 24.13
N GLU A 169 -23.07 10.21 22.95
CA GLU A 169 -23.84 11.29 22.32
C GLU A 169 -25.04 10.78 21.50
N GLU A 170 -25.35 9.50 21.56
CA GLU A 170 -26.58 8.95 20.97
C GLU A 170 -27.78 9.28 21.89
N GLY A 171 -28.50 10.32 21.52
CA GLY A 171 -29.82 10.68 22.03
C GLY A 171 -30.94 10.20 21.10
#